data_02bd68074c0b00a927d5330004595613
#
_entry.id   02bd68074c0b00a927d5330004595613
#
_cell.length_a   1.000
_cell.length_b   1.000
_cell.length_c   1.000
_cell.angle_alpha   90.00
_cell.angle_beta   90.00
_cell.angle_gamma   90.00
#
_symmetry.space_group_name_H-M   'P 1'
#
loop_
_entity.id
_entity.type
_entity.pdbx_description
1 polymer ?
#
loop_
_entity_poly.entity_id
_entity_poly.type
_entity_poly.pdbx_seq_one_letter_code
_entity_poly.pdbx_strand_id
1 'polypeptide(L)'
;INSSITTALAAPNINNIPNGLISRVDIVTGGASAAYGSDALSGVVNFVLDRKFTGLKGELTGGTTTYGDNKGYLASLTGGMAFGPDNRGHLIVSGELAFNDGVDGNPRPWASQGGGIVVNPTRTATNGEPFYLVRTQIGVNNATPGGVITSGPLRGTLFGANGAVSTYNFGTVLANNAQLGGDWQISRLDNGYDLVAQNRRHVLYGRASYEL
;
A
#
# COMPACT_ATOMS: atom_id res chain seq x y z
N ILE A 1 -13.71 -10.41 3.75
CA ILE A 1 -12.53 -10.32 2.86
C ILE A 1 -12.83 -9.20 1.89
N ASN A 2 -12.30 -8.00 2.15
CA ASN A 2 -12.42 -6.90 1.22
C ASN A 2 -11.43 -7.11 0.09
N SER A 3 -11.93 -7.50 -1.06
CA SER A 3 -11.20 -7.35 -2.30
C SER A 3 -11.07 -5.86 -2.57
N SER A 4 -9.87 -5.33 -2.47
CA SER A 4 -9.55 -4.05 -3.06
C SER A 4 -9.91 -4.06 -4.54
N ILE A 5 -10.54 -2.98 -5.00
CA ILE A 5 -11.00 -2.77 -6.38
C ILE A 5 -9.80 -2.56 -7.30
N THR A 6 -8.96 -3.54 -7.41
CA THR A 6 -8.01 -3.63 -8.49
C THR A 6 -8.25 -4.97 -9.16
N THR A 7 -8.36 -4.97 -10.46
CA THR A 7 -8.32 -6.14 -11.33
C THR A 7 -7.02 -6.94 -11.20
N ALA A 8 -6.23 -6.65 -10.18
CA ALA A 8 -5.12 -7.46 -9.74
C ALA A 8 -5.66 -8.73 -9.08
N LEU A 9 -5.22 -9.85 -9.58
CA LEU A 9 -5.33 -11.19 -9.04
C LEU A 9 -5.61 -11.15 -7.53
N ALA A 10 -6.64 -11.86 -7.09
CA ALA A 10 -7.05 -11.94 -5.69
C ALA A 10 -5.91 -12.52 -4.85
N ALA A 11 -4.98 -11.66 -4.45
CA ALA A 11 -3.91 -12.06 -3.53
C ALA A 11 -4.53 -12.36 -2.16
N PRO A 12 -4.22 -13.50 -1.54
CA PRO A 12 -4.72 -13.82 -0.21
C PRO A 12 -4.22 -12.78 0.80
N ASN A 13 -5.12 -12.34 1.69
CA ASN A 13 -4.75 -11.42 2.75
C ASN A 13 -3.99 -12.18 3.86
N ILE A 14 -2.68 -12.18 3.79
CA ILE A 14 -1.80 -12.82 4.78
C ILE A 14 -1.78 -12.10 6.15
N ASN A 15 -2.33 -10.90 6.21
CA ASN A 15 -2.40 -10.13 7.47
C ASN A 15 -3.33 -10.75 8.52
N ASN A 16 -4.14 -11.74 8.15
CA ASN A 16 -5.00 -12.47 9.09
C ASN A 16 -4.26 -13.59 9.82
N ILE A 17 -3.01 -13.88 9.48
CA ILE A 17 -2.21 -14.91 10.13
C ILE A 17 -1.62 -14.33 11.41
N PRO A 18 -1.84 -14.95 12.59
CA PRO A 18 -1.29 -14.44 13.85
C PRO A 18 0.22 -14.63 13.89
N ASN A 19 0.97 -13.52 13.82
CA ASN A 19 2.43 -13.53 13.76
C ASN A 19 3.06 -14.25 14.97
N GLY A 20 2.47 -14.10 16.13
CA GLY A 20 2.95 -14.74 17.37
C GLY A 20 2.95 -16.27 17.34
N LEU A 21 2.19 -16.89 16.44
CA LEU A 21 2.08 -18.34 16.28
C LEU A 21 2.84 -18.91 15.08
N ILE A 22 3.45 -18.07 14.24
CA ILE A 22 4.23 -18.57 13.11
C ILE A 22 5.51 -19.24 13.64
N SER A 23 5.59 -20.56 13.43
CA SER A 23 6.79 -21.35 13.76
C SER A 23 7.84 -21.23 12.69
N ARG A 24 7.43 -21.30 11.43
CA ARG A 24 8.32 -21.14 10.26
C ARG A 24 7.52 -20.76 9.02
N VAL A 25 8.24 -20.28 8.01
CA VAL A 25 7.69 -20.05 6.68
C VAL A 25 8.48 -20.89 5.69
N ASP A 26 7.79 -21.80 5.00
CA ASP A 26 8.39 -22.64 3.98
C ASP A 26 8.14 -22.00 2.60
N ILE A 27 9.19 -21.78 1.83
CA ILE A 27 9.09 -21.21 0.49
C ILE A 27 9.54 -22.29 -0.51
N VAL A 28 8.62 -22.71 -1.37
CA VAL A 28 8.90 -23.62 -2.47
C VAL A 28 8.96 -22.80 -3.75
N THR A 29 10.14 -22.73 -4.36
CA THR A 29 10.38 -22.05 -5.63
C THR A 29 10.26 -23.03 -6.79
N GLY A 30 9.63 -22.60 -7.89
CA GLY A 30 9.40 -23.43 -9.08
C GLY A 30 8.03 -24.09 -9.07
N GLY A 31 7.73 -24.84 -10.14
CA GLY A 31 6.42 -25.47 -10.35
C GLY A 31 6.08 -26.51 -9.29
N ALA A 32 5.24 -26.12 -8.36
CA ALA A 32 4.76 -26.97 -7.27
C ALA A 32 3.31 -27.44 -7.49
N SER A 33 2.75 -27.24 -8.68
CA SER A 33 1.36 -27.50 -9.01
C SER A 33 0.94 -28.96 -8.84
N ALA A 34 1.86 -29.90 -9.00
CA ALA A 34 1.59 -31.34 -8.80
C ALA A 34 1.25 -31.67 -7.34
N ALA A 35 1.77 -30.92 -6.38
CA ALA A 35 1.55 -31.13 -4.94
C ALA A 35 0.55 -30.16 -4.31
N TYR A 36 0.45 -28.92 -4.84
CA TYR A 36 -0.30 -27.83 -4.23
C TYR A 36 -1.44 -27.27 -5.11
N GLY A 37 -1.67 -27.83 -6.31
CA GLY A 37 -2.75 -27.45 -7.21
C GLY A 37 -2.31 -26.47 -8.29
N SER A 38 -3.24 -26.18 -9.23
CA SER A 38 -3.00 -25.41 -10.47
C SER A 38 -2.45 -24.00 -10.23
N ASP A 39 -2.72 -23.41 -9.09
CA ASP A 39 -2.33 -22.03 -8.78
C ASP A 39 -0.87 -21.90 -8.32
N ALA A 40 -0.20 -23.04 -8.05
CA ALA A 40 1.20 -23.08 -7.61
C ALA A 40 2.20 -23.15 -8.79
N LEU A 41 1.98 -22.34 -9.83
CA LEU A 41 2.83 -22.32 -11.03
C LEU A 41 4.21 -21.74 -10.79
N SER A 42 4.31 -20.66 -10.02
CA SER A 42 5.56 -19.93 -9.76
C SER A 42 6.17 -20.24 -8.39
N GLY A 43 5.41 -20.85 -7.49
CA GLY A 43 5.86 -21.23 -6.16
C GLY A 43 4.75 -21.23 -5.14
N VAL A 44 5.11 -21.62 -3.90
CA VAL A 44 4.21 -21.65 -2.74
C VAL A 44 4.92 -21.04 -1.55
N VAL A 45 4.20 -20.22 -0.79
CA VAL A 45 4.60 -19.74 0.52
C VAL A 45 3.67 -20.37 1.55
N ASN A 46 4.22 -21.24 2.42
CA ASN A 46 3.45 -21.96 3.45
C ASN A 46 3.81 -21.45 4.84
N PHE A 47 2.82 -20.87 5.53
CA PHE A 47 2.97 -20.42 6.91
C PHE A 47 2.60 -21.58 7.87
N VAL A 48 3.60 -22.09 8.57
CA VAL A 48 3.40 -23.18 9.54
C VAL A 48 3.24 -22.59 10.93
N LEU A 49 2.04 -22.80 11.52
CA LEU A 49 1.73 -22.33 12.87
C LEU A 49 2.19 -23.36 13.92
N ASP A 50 2.68 -22.87 15.04
CA ASP A 50 2.92 -23.70 16.23
C ASP A 50 1.59 -24.10 16.86
N ARG A 51 1.13 -25.30 16.53
CA ARG A 51 -0.14 -25.87 17.00
C ARG A 51 -0.09 -26.47 18.40
N LYS A 52 1.13 -26.59 18.95
CA LYS A 52 1.37 -27.15 20.28
C LYS A 52 2.00 -26.15 21.25
N PHE A 53 1.92 -24.86 20.91
CA PHE A 53 2.44 -23.79 21.77
C PHE A 53 1.85 -23.89 23.17
N THR A 54 2.71 -23.90 24.19
CA THR A 54 2.33 -23.84 25.60
C THR A 54 3.03 -22.68 26.29
N GLY A 55 2.33 -22.02 27.20
CA GLY A 55 2.84 -20.85 27.91
C GLY A 55 2.20 -19.54 27.44
N LEU A 56 2.88 -18.44 27.73
CA LEU A 56 2.45 -17.07 27.40
C LEU A 56 3.57 -16.35 26.66
N LYS A 57 3.24 -15.75 25.52
CA LYS A 57 4.14 -14.92 24.72
C LYS A 57 3.47 -13.60 24.44
N GLY A 58 4.14 -12.50 24.76
CA GLY A 58 3.71 -11.15 24.43
C GLY A 58 4.77 -10.41 23.61
N GLU A 59 4.32 -9.52 22.75
CA GLU A 59 5.17 -8.64 21.97
C GLU A 59 4.55 -7.25 21.94
N LEU A 60 5.39 -6.24 22.14
CA LEU A 60 5.01 -4.84 21.99
C LEU A 60 6.11 -4.12 21.20
N THR A 61 5.73 -3.63 20.03
CA THR A 61 6.62 -2.90 19.13
C THR A 61 6.01 -1.55 18.83
N GLY A 62 6.82 -0.50 18.86
CA GLY A 62 6.42 0.85 18.46
C GLY A 62 7.49 1.49 17.60
N GLY A 63 7.10 2.36 16.70
CA GLY A 63 8.03 3.02 15.81
C GLY A 63 7.48 4.26 15.13
N THR A 64 8.39 5.02 14.56
CA THR A 64 8.10 6.18 13.71
C THR A 64 9.21 6.29 12.67
N THR A 65 8.95 7.02 11.58
CA THR A 65 10.00 7.30 10.60
C THR A 65 10.99 8.34 11.12
N THR A 66 12.13 8.49 10.45
CA THR A 66 13.11 9.55 10.74
C THR A 66 12.56 10.96 10.52
N TYR A 67 11.43 11.11 9.85
CA TYR A 67 10.72 12.38 9.67
C TYR A 67 9.70 12.65 10.79
N GLY A 68 9.54 11.73 11.76
CA GLY A 68 8.60 11.87 12.88
C GLY A 68 7.14 11.61 12.51
N ASP A 69 6.87 11.13 11.31
CA ASP A 69 5.56 10.71 10.82
C ASP A 69 5.45 9.18 10.77
N ASN A 70 4.31 8.65 10.29
CA ASN A 70 3.99 7.22 10.25
C ASN A 70 4.22 6.53 11.59
N LYS A 71 3.69 7.12 12.65
CA LYS A 71 3.75 6.51 13.98
C LYS A 71 2.90 5.26 13.99
N GLY A 72 3.43 4.21 14.59
CA GLY A 72 2.70 2.96 14.65
C GLY A 72 3.08 2.11 15.85
N TYR A 73 2.23 1.16 16.14
CA TYR A 73 2.49 0.14 17.15
C TYR A 73 1.91 -1.21 16.72
N LEU A 74 2.52 -2.25 17.26
CA LEU A 74 2.01 -3.61 17.22
C LEU A 74 2.04 -4.14 18.64
N ALA A 75 0.91 -4.69 19.11
CA ALA A 75 0.80 -5.39 20.37
C ALA A 75 0.20 -6.77 20.11
N SER A 76 0.83 -7.81 20.59
CA SER A 76 0.29 -9.17 20.49
C SER A 76 0.43 -9.91 21.80
N LEU A 77 -0.53 -10.81 22.05
CA LEU A 77 -0.52 -11.71 23.18
C LEU A 77 -1.01 -13.10 22.73
N THR A 78 -0.22 -14.10 22.99
CA THR A 78 -0.51 -15.50 22.66
C THR A 78 -0.40 -16.35 23.93
N GLY A 79 -1.44 -17.09 24.22
CA GLY A 79 -1.47 -18.07 25.30
C GLY A 79 -1.80 -19.48 24.79
N GLY A 80 -1.16 -20.49 25.35
CA GLY A 80 -1.43 -21.89 25.04
C GLY A 80 -1.31 -22.77 26.26
N MET A 81 -2.14 -23.79 26.33
CA MET A 81 -2.12 -24.76 27.41
C MET A 81 -2.56 -26.12 26.93
N ALA A 82 -1.93 -27.15 27.50
CA ALA A 82 -2.43 -28.50 27.40
C ALA A 82 -3.42 -28.80 28.54
N PHE A 83 -4.38 -29.65 28.30
CA PHE A 83 -5.40 -30.04 29.29
C PHE A 83 -5.85 -31.49 29.10
N GLY A 84 -6.57 -32.00 30.11
CA GLY A 84 -7.11 -33.35 30.12
C GLY A 84 -6.09 -34.44 30.53
N PRO A 85 -6.53 -35.72 30.65
CA PRO A 85 -5.62 -36.82 30.93
C PRO A 85 -4.51 -36.92 29.89
N ASP A 86 -3.29 -37.15 30.34
CA ASP A 86 -2.09 -37.32 29.50
C ASP A 86 -1.82 -36.13 28.54
N ASN A 87 -2.34 -34.92 28.88
CA ASN A 87 -2.24 -33.72 28.05
C ASN A 87 -2.80 -33.89 26.62
N ARG A 88 -3.83 -34.72 26.45
CA ARG A 88 -4.44 -34.99 25.13
C ARG A 88 -5.24 -33.83 24.57
N GLY A 89 -5.63 -32.87 25.40
CA GLY A 89 -6.27 -31.62 24.99
C GLY A 89 -5.25 -30.53 24.83
N HIS A 90 -5.49 -29.61 23.87
CA HIS A 90 -4.68 -28.43 23.68
C HIS A 90 -5.52 -27.22 23.27
N LEU A 91 -5.32 -26.11 23.94
CA LEU A 91 -5.99 -24.84 23.67
C LEU A 91 -4.95 -23.76 23.37
N ILE A 92 -5.17 -23.01 22.31
CA ILE A 92 -4.38 -21.80 21.97
C ILE A 92 -5.34 -20.65 21.72
N VAL A 93 -4.97 -19.47 22.24
CA VAL A 93 -5.62 -18.20 21.94
C VAL A 93 -4.53 -17.17 21.62
N SER A 94 -4.70 -16.42 20.56
CA SER A 94 -3.78 -15.33 20.16
C SER A 94 -4.57 -14.11 19.73
N GLY A 95 -4.18 -12.93 20.23
CA GLY A 95 -4.71 -11.65 19.85
C GLY A 95 -3.60 -10.74 19.34
N GLU A 96 -3.86 -9.95 18.30
CA GLU A 96 -2.92 -8.97 17.75
C GLU A 96 -3.65 -7.68 17.39
N LEU A 97 -3.05 -6.56 17.76
CA LEU A 97 -3.48 -5.21 17.43
C LEU A 97 -2.32 -4.53 16.73
N ALA A 98 -2.55 -4.05 15.52
CA ALA A 98 -1.56 -3.27 14.77
C ALA A 98 -2.19 -1.97 14.28
N PHE A 99 -1.43 -0.90 14.33
CA PHE A 99 -1.82 0.41 13.88
C PHE A 99 -0.64 1.14 13.29
N ASN A 100 -0.86 1.86 12.20
CA ASN A 100 -0.01 2.97 11.78
C ASN A 100 -0.89 4.11 11.27
N ASP A 101 -0.46 5.36 11.49
CA ASP A 101 -1.20 6.55 11.08
C ASP A 101 -0.99 6.90 9.59
N GLY A 102 -0.07 6.20 8.93
CA GLY A 102 0.25 6.42 7.53
C GLY A 102 1.05 7.70 7.27
N VAL A 103 1.22 8.03 6.01
CA VAL A 103 1.79 9.28 5.53
C VAL A 103 0.94 9.78 4.38
N ASP A 104 0.12 10.78 4.67
CA ASP A 104 -0.77 11.40 3.69
C ASP A 104 0.03 12.16 2.63
N GLY A 105 -0.28 11.92 1.37
CA GLY A 105 0.44 12.48 0.23
C GLY A 105 1.92 12.08 0.21
N ASN A 106 2.76 12.95 -0.34
CA ASN A 106 4.21 12.75 -0.39
C ASN A 106 4.97 13.99 0.12
N PRO A 107 5.05 14.18 1.46
CA PRO A 107 5.68 15.34 2.08
C PRO A 107 7.22 15.28 2.10
N ARG A 108 7.84 14.45 1.28
CA ARG A 108 9.29 14.27 1.26
C ARG A 108 10.00 15.36 0.44
N PRO A 109 11.20 15.82 0.86
CA PRO A 109 11.95 16.87 0.15
C PRO A 109 12.23 16.52 -1.32
N TRP A 110 12.50 15.26 -1.63
CA TRP A 110 12.75 14.80 -3.00
C TRP A 110 11.49 14.86 -3.89
N ALA A 111 10.29 14.84 -3.32
CA ALA A 111 9.04 15.00 -4.06
C ALA A 111 8.67 16.47 -4.30
N SER A 112 9.26 17.41 -3.55
CA SER A 112 8.89 18.83 -3.58
C SER A 112 9.07 19.50 -4.95
N GLN A 113 9.93 18.94 -5.80
CA GLN A 113 10.18 19.46 -7.14
C GLN A 113 9.20 18.95 -8.20
N GLY A 114 8.30 18.02 -7.88
CA GLY A 114 7.35 17.45 -8.84
C GLY A 114 8.04 16.79 -10.02
N GLY A 115 9.06 15.97 -9.76
CA GLY A 115 9.83 15.27 -10.78
C GLY A 115 9.00 14.18 -11.47
N GLY A 116 9.22 14.02 -12.78
CA GLY A 116 8.58 12.94 -13.53
C GLY A 116 9.15 12.80 -14.96
N ILE A 117 8.59 11.86 -15.69
CA ILE A 117 8.96 11.54 -17.06
C ILE A 117 7.86 12.04 -18.01
N VAL A 118 8.23 12.83 -19.00
CA VAL A 118 7.31 13.33 -20.03
C VAL A 118 7.78 12.94 -21.41
N VAL A 119 6.84 12.86 -22.36
CA VAL A 119 7.17 12.70 -23.78
C VAL A 119 7.87 13.96 -24.26
N ASN A 120 9.00 13.77 -24.96
CA ASN A 120 9.77 14.87 -25.53
C ASN A 120 9.01 15.53 -26.71
N PRO A 121 8.54 16.79 -26.56
CA PRO A 121 7.76 17.44 -27.60
C PRO A 121 8.59 17.85 -28.81
N THR A 122 9.93 17.88 -28.69
CA THR A 122 10.84 18.27 -29.79
C THR A 122 11.36 17.08 -30.56
N ARG A 123 11.05 15.85 -30.11
CA ARG A 123 11.52 14.65 -30.79
C ARG A 123 10.83 14.46 -32.14
N THR A 124 11.62 14.20 -33.17
CA THR A 124 11.18 13.73 -34.48
C THR A 124 11.77 12.34 -34.77
N ALA A 125 11.28 11.67 -35.81
CA ALA A 125 11.80 10.37 -36.19
C ALA A 125 13.29 10.38 -36.59
N THR A 126 13.83 11.55 -36.93
CA THR A 126 15.17 11.71 -37.56
C THR A 126 16.15 12.54 -36.77
N ASN A 127 15.73 13.24 -35.70
CA ASN A 127 16.63 14.17 -34.99
C ASN A 127 17.47 13.53 -33.88
N GLY A 128 17.31 12.21 -33.64
CA GLY A 128 18.10 11.49 -32.63
C GLY A 128 17.76 11.83 -31.18
N GLU A 129 16.80 12.71 -30.94
CA GLU A 129 16.41 13.11 -29.57
C GLU A 129 15.75 11.95 -28.80
N PRO A 130 15.93 11.87 -27.48
CA PRO A 130 15.31 10.83 -26.65
C PRO A 130 13.78 10.98 -26.67
N PHE A 131 13.08 9.85 -26.61
CA PHE A 131 11.62 9.84 -26.60
C PHE A 131 11.04 10.43 -25.31
N TYR A 132 11.71 10.17 -24.18
CA TYR A 132 11.30 10.64 -22.87
C TYR A 132 12.32 11.60 -22.27
N LEU A 133 11.84 12.61 -21.55
CA LEU A 133 12.65 13.55 -20.78
C LEU A 133 12.25 13.48 -19.30
N VAL A 134 13.24 13.54 -18.43
CA VAL A 134 13.04 13.82 -17.01
C VAL A 134 12.92 15.33 -16.82
N ARG A 135 11.84 15.76 -16.18
CA ARG A 135 11.57 17.18 -15.89
C ARG A 135 11.07 17.32 -14.45
N THR A 136 11.13 18.52 -13.93
CA THR A 136 10.52 18.94 -12.67
C THR A 136 9.30 19.81 -12.93
N GLN A 137 8.54 20.13 -11.88
CA GLN A 137 7.32 20.95 -11.96
C GLN A 137 6.27 20.36 -12.91
N ILE A 138 6.09 19.03 -12.83
CA ILE A 138 5.12 18.32 -13.65
C ILE A 138 3.82 18.15 -12.85
N GLY A 139 2.72 18.49 -13.49
CA GLY A 139 1.36 18.23 -13.05
C GLY A 139 0.53 17.60 -14.15
N VAL A 140 -0.73 17.27 -13.85
CA VAL A 140 -1.72 16.89 -14.85
C VAL A 140 -2.53 18.13 -15.26
N ASN A 141 -2.87 18.22 -16.54
CA ASN A 141 -3.60 19.38 -17.06
C ASN A 141 -5.11 19.19 -17.13
N ASN A 142 -5.61 18.07 -16.65
CA ASN A 142 -7.02 17.69 -16.77
C ASN A 142 -7.70 17.36 -15.44
N ALA A 143 -6.99 17.44 -14.32
CA ALA A 143 -7.54 17.14 -13.01
C ALA A 143 -6.87 17.96 -11.90
N THR A 144 -7.67 18.40 -10.94
CA THR A 144 -7.24 19.00 -9.68
C THR A 144 -8.14 18.45 -8.55
N PRO A 145 -7.74 18.51 -7.29
CA PRO A 145 -8.58 18.00 -6.18
C PRO A 145 -9.99 18.59 -6.12
N GLY A 146 -10.15 19.88 -6.45
CA GLY A 146 -11.45 20.54 -6.47
C GLY A 146 -12.12 20.54 -7.84
N GLY A 147 -11.40 20.15 -8.88
CA GLY A 147 -11.84 20.20 -10.27
C GLY A 147 -11.38 21.45 -11.03
N VAL A 148 -11.14 21.29 -12.33
CA VAL A 148 -10.75 22.37 -13.25
C VAL A 148 -11.49 22.22 -14.58
N ILE A 149 -11.98 23.31 -15.15
CA ILE A 149 -12.58 23.31 -16.49
C ILE A 149 -11.47 23.31 -17.53
N THR A 150 -11.42 22.25 -18.35
CA THR A 150 -10.32 22.01 -19.29
C THR A 150 -10.58 22.48 -20.70
N SER A 151 -11.84 22.86 -21.04
CA SER A 151 -12.23 23.29 -22.38
C SER A 151 -13.40 24.29 -22.37
N GLY A 152 -13.67 24.90 -23.52
CA GLY A 152 -14.75 25.85 -23.70
C GLY A 152 -14.48 27.26 -23.15
N PRO A 153 -15.48 28.17 -23.13
CA PRO A 153 -15.30 29.56 -22.72
C PRO A 153 -14.81 29.76 -21.28
N LEU A 154 -15.09 28.81 -20.40
CA LEU A 154 -14.70 28.84 -18.99
C LEU A 154 -13.42 28.04 -18.71
N ARG A 155 -12.65 27.67 -19.74
CA ARG A 155 -11.40 26.95 -19.56
C ARG A 155 -10.47 27.68 -18.58
N GLY A 156 -9.91 26.96 -17.61
CA GLY A 156 -9.05 27.52 -16.58
C GLY A 156 -9.80 27.93 -15.32
N THR A 157 -11.12 27.73 -15.25
CA THR A 157 -11.82 27.90 -13.97
C THR A 157 -11.44 26.73 -13.04
N LEU A 158 -10.84 27.07 -11.90
CA LEU A 158 -10.44 26.16 -10.84
C LEU A 158 -11.43 26.26 -9.68
N PHE A 159 -11.89 25.13 -9.19
CA PHE A 159 -12.68 25.03 -7.97
C PHE A 159 -11.80 24.57 -6.82
N GLY A 160 -11.74 25.37 -5.77
CA GLY A 160 -11.00 25.12 -4.54
C GLY A 160 -11.88 24.64 -3.40
N ALA A 161 -11.33 24.67 -2.20
CA ALA A 161 -12.05 24.32 -0.99
C ALA A 161 -13.31 25.20 -0.81
N ASN A 162 -14.39 24.59 -0.32
CA ASN A 162 -15.69 25.24 -0.11
C ASN A 162 -16.29 25.90 -1.37
N GLY A 163 -15.94 25.43 -2.57
CA GLY A 163 -16.45 25.96 -3.83
C GLY A 163 -15.81 27.30 -4.25
N ALA A 164 -14.70 27.71 -3.66
CA ALA A 164 -13.99 28.90 -4.09
C ALA A 164 -13.59 28.80 -5.56
N VAL A 165 -13.82 29.85 -6.32
CA VAL A 165 -13.50 29.91 -7.76
C VAL A 165 -12.27 30.78 -7.97
N SER A 166 -11.32 30.26 -8.76
CA SER A 166 -10.09 30.98 -9.14
C SER A 166 -9.66 30.59 -10.56
N THR A 167 -8.59 31.20 -11.02
CA THR A 167 -8.02 30.91 -12.36
C THR A 167 -6.88 29.92 -12.21
N TYR A 168 -6.87 28.88 -13.06
CA TYR A 168 -5.83 27.87 -13.17
C TYR A 168 -4.88 28.16 -14.33
N ASN A 169 -3.59 28.21 -14.04
CA ASN A 169 -2.55 28.35 -15.04
C ASN A 169 -2.01 26.98 -15.46
N PHE A 170 -2.31 26.58 -16.69
CA PHE A 170 -1.87 25.30 -17.25
C PHE A 170 -0.36 25.23 -17.56
N GLY A 171 0.39 26.34 -17.45
CA GLY A 171 1.79 26.35 -17.88
C GLY A 171 1.96 25.89 -19.34
N THR A 172 2.99 25.07 -19.58
CA THR A 172 3.18 24.42 -20.89
C THR A 172 2.45 23.08 -20.91
N VAL A 173 1.39 22.99 -21.72
CA VAL A 173 0.64 21.74 -21.92
C VAL A 173 1.46 20.79 -22.78
N LEU A 174 1.62 19.57 -22.30
CA LEU A 174 2.33 18.48 -22.95
C LEU A 174 1.38 17.36 -23.35
N ALA A 175 1.89 16.38 -24.09
CA ALA A 175 1.14 15.16 -24.41
C ALA A 175 0.77 14.35 -23.15
N ASN A 176 -0.19 13.43 -23.29
CA ASN A 176 -0.63 12.51 -22.22
C ASN A 176 -1.15 13.23 -20.97
N ASN A 177 -1.89 14.32 -21.15
CA ASN A 177 -2.47 15.12 -20.08
C ASN A 177 -1.47 15.68 -19.07
N ALA A 178 -0.21 15.85 -19.45
CA ALA A 178 0.81 16.45 -18.62
C ALA A 178 0.91 17.98 -18.85
N GLN A 179 1.34 18.70 -17.83
CA GLN A 179 1.76 20.10 -17.91
C GLN A 179 3.11 20.29 -17.24
N LEU A 180 3.82 21.32 -17.67
CA LEU A 180 5.08 21.75 -17.10
C LEU A 180 4.95 23.19 -16.60
N GLY A 181 5.25 23.41 -15.32
CA GLY A 181 5.08 24.72 -14.68
C GLY A 181 3.62 25.11 -14.47
N GLY A 182 3.34 26.43 -14.40
CA GLY A 182 2.04 26.94 -14.03
C GLY A 182 1.64 26.51 -12.62
N ASP A 183 0.38 26.17 -12.44
CA ASP A 183 -0.16 25.70 -11.14
C ASP A 183 0.03 24.19 -10.94
N TRP A 184 1.13 23.62 -11.42
CA TRP A 184 1.47 22.20 -11.34
C TRP A 184 1.38 21.64 -9.91
N GLN A 185 1.64 22.47 -8.89
CA GLN A 185 1.56 22.06 -7.49
C GLN A 185 0.14 21.65 -7.06
N ILE A 186 -0.88 22.27 -7.66
CA ILE A 186 -2.29 21.92 -7.38
C ILE A 186 -2.65 20.60 -8.05
N SER A 187 -2.06 20.32 -9.21
CA SER A 187 -2.34 19.15 -10.03
C SER A 187 -1.19 18.14 -10.07
N ARG A 188 -0.38 18.09 -9.01
CA ARG A 188 0.76 17.16 -8.91
C ARG A 188 0.36 15.74 -9.27
N LEU A 189 1.27 15.00 -9.89
CA LEU A 189 1.06 13.58 -10.25
C LEU A 189 0.83 12.68 -9.04
N ASP A 190 1.34 13.08 -7.89
CA ASP A 190 1.20 12.35 -6.62
C ASP A 190 0.05 12.85 -5.73
N ASN A 191 -0.77 13.78 -6.21
CA ASN A 191 -1.98 14.19 -5.50
C ASN A 191 -2.96 13.03 -5.35
N GLY A 192 -3.41 12.79 -4.13
CA GLY A 192 -4.36 11.73 -3.80
C GLY A 192 -3.72 10.34 -3.63
N TYR A 193 -2.40 10.24 -3.64
CA TYR A 193 -1.69 9.02 -3.29
C TYR A 193 -0.97 9.21 -1.96
N ASP A 194 -1.28 8.37 -0.99
CA ASP A 194 -0.53 8.31 0.25
C ASP A 194 0.81 7.62 0.01
N LEU A 195 1.88 8.15 0.61
CA LEU A 195 3.18 7.48 0.61
C LEU A 195 3.11 6.16 1.38
N VAL A 196 2.35 6.17 2.46
CA VAL A 196 2.01 4.98 3.26
C VAL A 196 0.54 5.10 3.66
N ALA A 197 -0.27 4.14 3.27
CA ALA A 197 -1.67 4.11 3.68
C ALA A 197 -1.80 3.85 5.20
N GLN A 198 -2.73 4.55 5.84
CA GLN A 198 -3.10 4.24 7.22
C GLN A 198 -3.58 2.80 7.33
N ASN A 199 -3.16 2.09 8.36
CA ASN A 199 -3.57 0.72 8.61
C ASN A 199 -4.03 0.53 10.06
N ARG A 200 -5.15 -0.15 10.22
CA ARG A 200 -5.63 -0.67 11.52
C ARG A 200 -5.99 -2.12 11.35
N ARG A 201 -5.39 -2.96 12.16
CA ARG A 201 -5.60 -4.39 12.09
C ARG A 201 -5.83 -4.98 13.47
N HIS A 202 -6.86 -5.79 13.56
CA HIS A 202 -7.16 -6.59 14.75
C HIS A 202 -7.28 -8.04 14.31
N VAL A 203 -6.51 -8.91 14.92
CA VAL A 203 -6.54 -10.35 14.65
C VAL A 203 -6.86 -11.06 15.95
N LEU A 204 -7.81 -11.98 15.90
CA LEU A 204 -8.10 -12.92 16.98
C LEU A 204 -8.07 -14.34 16.40
N TYR A 205 -7.33 -15.20 17.05
CA TYR A 205 -7.19 -16.60 16.68
C TYR A 205 -7.44 -17.49 17.88
N GLY A 206 -8.20 -18.55 17.69
CA GLY A 206 -8.44 -19.57 18.70
C GLY A 206 -8.41 -20.96 18.08
N ARG A 207 -7.78 -21.89 18.77
CA ARG A 207 -7.74 -23.31 18.37
C ARG A 207 -7.86 -24.19 19.60
N ALA A 208 -8.81 -25.11 19.56
CA ALA A 208 -8.89 -26.20 20.51
C ALA A 208 -8.75 -27.54 19.78
N SER A 209 -8.06 -28.50 20.35
CA SER A 209 -7.91 -29.85 19.80
C SER A 209 -7.88 -30.88 20.94
N TYR A 210 -8.30 -32.09 20.64
CA TYR A 210 -8.25 -33.22 21.56
C TYR A 210 -7.90 -34.48 20.77
N GLU A 211 -6.90 -35.21 21.23
CA GLU A 211 -6.50 -36.51 20.66
C GLU A 211 -7.33 -37.62 21.27
N LEU A 212 -8.07 -38.39 20.46
CA LEU A 212 -8.92 -39.49 20.86
C LEU A 212 -8.17 -40.79 21.08
#